data_272a351e9fdb089bd08ef29059f5e509
#
_entry.id   272a351e9fdb089bd08ef29059f5e509
#
_cell.length_a   1.000
_cell.length_b   1.000
_cell.length_c   1.000
_cell.angle_alpha   90.00
_cell.angle_beta   90.00
_cell.angle_gamma   90.00
#
_symmetry.space_group_name_H-M   'P 1'
#
loop_
_entity.id
_entity.type
_entity.pdbx_description
1 polymer ?
#
loop_
_entity_poly.entity_id
_entity_poly.type
_entity_poly.pdbx_seq_one_letter_code
_entity_poly.pdbx_strand_id
1 'polypeptide(L)'
;MIRVRFAPSPTGSLHVGGARTALFNWLFVQHARTHGPDRDATLVLRIEDTDKQRSTDEFTQVILDGMTWLGLTWDEGPLFQGAGLARHQADAHRLLDEGKAYLDDGAIRFRVSHEEVAWEDAVHGPITFHGKDLEDFVILRADGTPVYNFAVVSDDIAMRITHVFRGDDHISNTPKQILLYRAFATPEPVFGHVPMILGTAGKKLSKRHGATAVADYQHQGILPQAMANFLALLGWSPGGDRELFFDVAELVEAFTFEGVQRNAAVFDPKKLEWMNAEHLRSLGAERVAGLIGDALAGVDPARAVALVAAVLPRGRTTLDVAHRARLRAGLDPVVLDEKAQAYIGQNPDAYRQALEKVEPALSELSDWTISGIDTTLRAVAASAGVKIGEIMQPVRIAVTGSTVSEPVTELLAVMPKDVVLSRVRASRSA
;
A
#
# COMPACT_ATOMS: atom_id res chain seq x y z
N MET A 1 6.16 -26.90 14.43
CA MET A 1 6.88 -25.67 14.00
C MET A 1 6.24 -25.17 12.73
N ILE A 2 5.69 -23.96 12.73
CA ILE A 2 5.06 -23.31 11.58
C ILE A 2 6.15 -22.78 10.66
N ARG A 3 6.09 -23.15 9.37
CA ARG A 3 6.95 -22.60 8.32
C ARG A 3 6.09 -22.23 7.13
N VAL A 4 6.04 -20.95 6.81
CA VAL A 4 5.34 -20.41 5.64
C VAL A 4 6.34 -19.84 4.65
N ARG A 5 5.89 -19.59 3.42
CA ARG A 5 6.72 -18.92 2.42
C ARG A 5 5.92 -17.88 1.66
N PHE A 6 6.57 -16.75 1.37
CA PHE A 6 6.20 -15.88 0.29
C PHE A 6 7.10 -16.19 -0.92
N ALA A 7 6.48 -16.49 -2.07
CA ALA A 7 7.20 -17.03 -3.22
C ALA A 7 6.86 -16.25 -4.52
N PRO A 8 7.30 -14.98 -4.63
CA PRO A 8 7.02 -14.16 -5.79
C PRO A 8 7.91 -14.54 -6.99
N SER A 9 7.35 -14.45 -8.21
CA SER A 9 8.13 -14.50 -9.45
C SER A 9 8.60 -13.08 -9.80
N PRO A 10 9.90 -12.85 -10.07
CA PRO A 10 10.46 -11.53 -10.33
C PRO A 10 10.24 -11.12 -11.80
N THR A 11 8.98 -11.09 -12.24
CA THR A 11 8.57 -10.75 -13.61
C THR A 11 7.96 -9.36 -13.72
N GLY A 12 8.09 -8.55 -12.66
CA GLY A 12 7.55 -7.19 -12.56
C GLY A 12 7.60 -6.66 -11.13
N SER A 13 7.02 -5.48 -10.91
CA SER A 13 6.95 -4.86 -9.59
C SER A 13 6.04 -5.64 -8.64
N LEU A 14 6.27 -5.51 -7.33
CA LEU A 14 5.40 -6.06 -6.29
C LEU A 14 4.03 -5.37 -6.37
N HIS A 15 3.05 -6.05 -6.94
CA HIS A 15 1.69 -5.53 -7.04
C HIS A 15 0.92 -5.74 -5.72
N VAL A 16 -0.17 -4.98 -5.55
CA VAL A 16 -1.03 -4.98 -4.36
C VAL A 16 -1.43 -6.39 -3.91
N GLY A 17 -1.77 -7.29 -4.84
CA GLY A 17 -2.16 -8.68 -4.50
C GLY A 17 -1.00 -9.49 -3.92
N GLY A 18 0.19 -9.36 -4.50
CA GLY A 18 1.41 -9.99 -3.97
C GLY A 18 1.78 -9.43 -2.60
N ALA A 19 1.74 -8.11 -2.44
CA ALA A 19 2.02 -7.44 -1.18
C ALA A 19 1.06 -7.86 -0.07
N ARG A 20 -0.25 -7.98 -0.35
CA ARG A 20 -1.23 -8.51 0.60
C ARG A 20 -0.92 -9.97 0.99
N THR A 21 -0.57 -10.80 0.01
CA THR A 21 -0.19 -12.19 0.30
C THR A 21 1.06 -12.27 1.17
N ALA A 22 2.07 -11.43 0.90
CA ALA A 22 3.26 -11.32 1.75
C ALA A 22 2.89 -10.88 3.18
N LEU A 23 2.05 -9.84 3.30
CA LEU A 23 1.58 -9.32 4.59
C LEU A 23 0.82 -10.40 5.39
N PHE A 24 -0.09 -11.16 4.76
CA PHE A 24 -0.85 -12.21 5.46
C PHE A 24 0.06 -13.33 5.98
N ASN A 25 1.03 -13.77 5.17
CA ASN A 25 2.04 -14.73 5.62
C ASN A 25 2.86 -14.17 6.78
N TRP A 26 3.27 -12.92 6.70
CA TRP A 26 4.04 -12.24 7.75
C TRP A 26 3.23 -12.09 9.04
N LEU A 27 1.99 -11.59 8.95
CA LEU A 27 1.10 -11.43 10.10
C LEU A 27 0.82 -12.78 10.79
N PHE A 28 0.59 -13.84 10.01
CA PHE A 28 0.38 -15.18 10.55
C PHE A 28 1.58 -15.68 11.37
N VAL A 29 2.80 -15.46 10.84
CA VAL A 29 4.03 -15.83 11.57
C VAL A 29 4.21 -14.98 12.82
N GLN A 30 4.03 -13.66 12.73
CA GLN A 30 4.19 -12.77 13.88
C GLN A 30 3.15 -13.06 14.96
N HIS A 31 1.89 -13.31 14.57
CA HIS A 31 0.84 -13.72 15.51
C HIS A 31 1.17 -15.06 16.19
N ALA A 32 1.60 -16.07 15.43
CA ALA A 32 1.99 -17.36 15.98
C ALA A 32 3.14 -17.25 17.00
N ARG A 33 4.10 -16.35 16.76
CA ARG A 33 5.22 -16.07 17.67
C ARG A 33 4.83 -15.36 18.95
N THR A 34 3.91 -14.41 18.87
CA THR A 34 3.58 -13.51 19.98
C THR A 34 2.39 -14.00 20.79
N HIS A 35 1.37 -14.53 20.14
CA HIS A 35 0.09 -14.91 20.72
C HIS A 35 -0.22 -16.41 20.60
N GLY A 36 0.39 -17.10 19.60
CA GLY A 36 0.22 -18.52 19.37
C GLY A 36 1.20 -19.40 20.15
N PRO A 37 1.11 -20.72 19.98
CA PRO A 37 1.96 -21.68 20.67
C PRO A 37 3.35 -21.87 20.03
N ASP A 38 3.60 -21.33 18.82
CA ASP A 38 4.82 -21.58 18.05
C ASP A 38 5.73 -20.35 17.98
N ARG A 39 6.64 -20.26 18.96
CA ARG A 39 7.62 -19.16 19.06
C ARG A 39 8.67 -19.19 17.95
N ASP A 40 8.86 -20.32 17.29
CA ASP A 40 9.85 -20.56 16.24
C ASP A 40 9.23 -20.54 14.84
N ALA A 41 7.99 -20.04 14.71
CA ALA A 41 7.34 -19.88 13.41
C ALA A 41 8.24 -19.07 12.45
N THR A 42 8.34 -19.48 11.20
CA THR A 42 9.34 -18.96 10.24
C THR A 42 8.69 -18.50 8.94
N LEU A 43 9.08 -17.34 8.45
CA LEU A 43 8.76 -16.85 7.10
C LEU A 43 9.97 -17.01 6.18
N VAL A 44 9.82 -17.82 5.14
CA VAL A 44 10.81 -18.02 4.08
C VAL A 44 10.47 -17.11 2.89
N LEU A 45 11.43 -16.37 2.38
CA LEU A 45 11.32 -15.66 1.10
C LEU A 45 11.99 -16.48 0.00
N ARG A 46 11.20 -16.92 -0.98
CA ARG A 46 11.68 -17.64 -2.16
C ARG A 46 11.37 -16.84 -3.43
N ILE A 47 12.38 -16.55 -4.22
CA ILE A 47 12.24 -15.92 -5.52
C ILE A 47 12.11 -17.01 -6.60
N GLU A 48 10.98 -17.03 -7.30
CA GLU A 48 10.71 -18.02 -8.35
C GLU A 48 11.18 -17.52 -9.69
N ASP A 49 12.51 -17.63 -9.91
CA ASP A 49 13.29 -17.11 -11.04
C ASP A 49 13.52 -18.13 -12.17
N THR A 50 12.73 -19.18 -12.24
CA THR A 50 12.89 -20.25 -13.24
C THR A 50 12.61 -19.80 -14.67
N ASP A 51 11.80 -18.76 -14.87
CA ASP A 51 11.63 -18.11 -16.18
C ASP A 51 12.72 -17.05 -16.42
N LYS A 52 13.86 -17.49 -16.90
CA LYS A 52 15.05 -16.63 -17.12
C LYS A 52 14.83 -15.48 -18.12
N GLN A 53 13.82 -15.56 -18.98
CA GLN A 53 13.54 -14.50 -19.96
C GLN A 53 12.81 -13.32 -19.34
N ARG A 54 11.99 -13.57 -18.31
CA ARG A 54 11.19 -12.55 -17.65
C ARG A 54 11.68 -12.19 -16.26
N SER A 55 12.57 -13.01 -15.67
CA SER A 55 13.12 -12.78 -14.34
C SER A 55 14.40 -11.97 -14.44
N THR A 56 14.46 -10.84 -13.74
CA THR A 56 15.64 -9.97 -13.68
C THR A 56 16.02 -9.64 -12.24
N ASP A 57 17.30 -9.36 -12.02
CA ASP A 57 17.80 -8.91 -10.71
C ASP A 57 17.13 -7.59 -10.29
N GLU A 58 16.84 -6.72 -11.25
CA GLU A 58 16.14 -5.46 -11.02
C GLU A 58 14.71 -5.69 -10.45
N PHE A 59 13.93 -6.60 -11.04
CA PHE A 59 12.62 -6.94 -10.50
C PHE A 59 12.69 -7.64 -9.14
N THR A 60 13.74 -8.43 -8.92
CA THR A 60 14.01 -8.99 -7.59
C THR A 60 14.21 -7.88 -6.56
N GLN A 61 15.05 -6.89 -6.87
CA GLN A 61 15.32 -5.77 -5.97
C GLN A 61 14.04 -4.96 -5.70
N VAL A 62 13.24 -4.67 -6.72
CA VAL A 62 11.95 -3.96 -6.56
C VAL A 62 10.99 -4.69 -5.62
N ILE A 63 10.97 -6.04 -5.64
CA ILE A 63 10.17 -6.83 -4.69
C ILE A 63 10.71 -6.67 -3.27
N LEU A 64 12.03 -6.79 -3.08
CA LEU A 64 12.68 -6.65 -1.78
C LEU A 64 12.46 -5.24 -1.18
N ASP A 65 12.61 -4.21 -2.01
CA ASP A 65 12.38 -2.82 -1.62
C ASP A 65 10.92 -2.60 -1.19
N GLY A 66 9.96 -3.15 -1.94
CA GLY A 66 8.55 -3.06 -1.60
C GLY A 66 8.20 -3.76 -0.28
N MET A 67 8.77 -4.94 -0.02
CA MET A 67 8.61 -5.64 1.26
C MET A 67 9.24 -4.85 2.41
N THR A 68 10.46 -4.34 2.20
CA THR A 68 11.18 -3.53 3.19
C THR A 68 10.41 -2.25 3.53
N TRP A 69 9.88 -1.57 2.52
CA TRP A 69 9.06 -0.38 2.73
C TRP A 69 7.80 -0.67 3.55
N LEU A 70 7.15 -1.83 3.33
CA LEU A 70 5.99 -2.26 4.14
C LEU A 70 6.39 -2.75 5.55
N GLY A 71 7.68 -2.84 5.87
CA GLY A 71 8.17 -3.38 7.14
C GLY A 71 8.07 -4.91 7.23
N LEU A 72 7.94 -5.61 6.12
CA LEU A 72 7.83 -7.06 6.06
C LEU A 72 9.23 -7.68 6.04
N THR A 73 9.62 -8.26 7.16
CA THR A 73 10.88 -8.99 7.31
C THR A 73 10.67 -10.47 7.06
N TRP A 74 11.73 -11.15 6.65
CA TRP A 74 11.75 -12.61 6.51
C TRP A 74 12.92 -13.19 7.30
N ASP A 75 12.81 -14.48 7.66
CA ASP A 75 13.80 -15.15 8.50
C ASP A 75 14.84 -15.88 7.65
N GLU A 76 14.42 -16.46 6.54
CA GLU A 76 15.28 -17.20 5.62
C GLU A 76 15.09 -16.68 4.19
N GLY A 77 16.19 -16.49 3.48
CA GLY A 77 16.19 -16.02 2.10
C GLY A 77 16.76 -14.60 1.92
N PRO A 78 16.64 -14.02 0.70
CA PRO A 78 15.95 -14.62 -0.45
C PRO A 78 16.63 -15.88 -0.99
N LEU A 79 15.85 -16.95 -1.14
CA LEU A 79 16.27 -18.20 -1.77
C LEU A 79 15.80 -18.19 -3.22
N PHE A 80 16.66 -18.58 -4.15
CA PHE A 80 16.34 -18.58 -5.58
C PHE A 80 15.95 -19.97 -6.04
N GLN A 81 14.77 -20.11 -6.66
CA GLN A 81 14.24 -21.38 -7.15
C GLN A 81 15.16 -22.00 -8.22
N GLY A 82 15.77 -21.16 -9.08
CA GLY A 82 16.71 -21.60 -10.09
C GLY A 82 17.95 -22.31 -9.53
N ALA A 83 18.38 -21.97 -8.31
CA ALA A 83 19.47 -22.66 -7.62
C ALA A 83 19.12 -24.11 -7.25
N GLY A 84 17.83 -24.47 -7.17
CA GLY A 84 17.34 -25.82 -6.89
C GLY A 84 17.31 -26.76 -8.10
N LEU A 85 17.72 -26.37 -9.28
CA LEU A 85 17.57 -27.12 -10.51
C LEU A 85 18.08 -28.57 -10.40
N ALA A 86 19.27 -28.79 -9.85
CA ALA A 86 19.84 -30.14 -9.71
C ALA A 86 18.96 -31.05 -8.80
N ARG A 87 18.37 -30.50 -7.73
CA ARG A 87 17.43 -31.20 -6.88
C ARG A 87 16.15 -31.51 -7.62
N HIS A 88 15.57 -30.54 -8.36
CA HIS A 88 14.37 -30.75 -9.16
C HIS A 88 14.57 -31.88 -10.17
N GLN A 89 15.73 -31.93 -10.84
CA GLN A 89 16.06 -33.02 -11.76
C GLN A 89 16.15 -34.36 -11.04
N ALA A 90 16.87 -34.42 -9.90
CA ALA A 90 17.00 -35.64 -9.10
C ALA A 90 15.63 -36.15 -8.60
N ASP A 91 14.77 -35.25 -8.13
CA ASP A 91 13.42 -35.58 -7.65
C ASP A 91 12.53 -36.09 -8.80
N ALA A 92 12.61 -35.52 -10.00
CA ALA A 92 11.86 -35.98 -11.16
C ALA A 92 12.32 -37.40 -11.60
N HIS A 93 13.63 -37.65 -11.64
CA HIS A 93 14.16 -38.99 -11.95
C HIS A 93 13.81 -40.01 -10.88
N ARG A 94 13.79 -39.63 -9.60
CA ARG A 94 13.34 -40.50 -8.52
C ARG A 94 11.89 -40.97 -8.75
N LEU A 95 10.97 -40.06 -9.14
CA LEU A 95 9.58 -40.44 -9.43
C LEU A 95 9.48 -41.32 -10.69
N LEU A 96 10.37 -41.14 -11.67
CA LEU A 96 10.48 -41.99 -12.86
C LEU A 96 10.94 -43.41 -12.45
N ASP A 97 12.01 -43.52 -11.64
CA ASP A 97 12.56 -44.80 -11.19
C ASP A 97 11.57 -45.59 -10.28
N GLU A 98 10.77 -44.87 -9.50
CA GLU A 98 9.70 -45.42 -8.67
C GLU A 98 8.43 -45.82 -9.47
N GLY A 99 8.39 -45.58 -10.79
CA GLY A 99 7.26 -45.87 -11.68
C GLY A 99 6.05 -44.94 -11.50
N LYS A 100 6.19 -43.84 -10.75
CA LYS A 100 5.19 -42.81 -10.54
C LYS A 100 5.13 -41.78 -11.67
N ALA A 101 6.15 -41.80 -12.53
CA ALA A 101 6.25 -40.99 -13.74
C ALA A 101 6.73 -41.84 -14.90
N TYR A 102 6.72 -41.30 -16.12
CA TYR A 102 7.17 -41.95 -17.33
C TYR A 102 7.76 -40.96 -18.32
N LEU A 103 8.56 -41.47 -19.27
CA LEU A 103 9.13 -40.68 -20.35
C LEU A 103 8.13 -40.51 -21.49
N ASP A 104 8.01 -39.29 -22.01
CA ASP A 104 7.19 -38.92 -23.14
C ASP A 104 7.91 -37.82 -23.95
N ASP A 105 8.36 -38.12 -25.15
CA ASP A 105 9.13 -37.21 -26.02
C ASP A 105 10.30 -36.50 -25.33
N GLY A 106 11.03 -37.24 -24.47
CA GLY A 106 12.18 -36.72 -23.71
C GLY A 106 11.79 -35.95 -22.45
N ALA A 107 10.53 -35.63 -22.23
CA ALA A 107 10.03 -35.05 -20.98
C ALA A 107 9.66 -36.15 -19.98
N ILE A 108 9.69 -35.84 -18.68
CA ILE A 108 9.15 -36.72 -17.63
C ILE A 108 7.74 -36.24 -17.28
N ARG A 109 6.76 -37.16 -17.40
CA ARG A 109 5.38 -36.93 -17.05
C ARG A 109 5.01 -37.66 -15.77
N PHE A 110 4.34 -36.98 -14.85
CA PHE A 110 3.75 -37.58 -13.68
C PHE A 110 2.48 -38.34 -14.04
N ARG A 111 2.35 -39.55 -13.51
CA ARG A 111 1.19 -40.43 -13.72
C ARG A 111 0.14 -40.12 -12.67
N VAL A 112 -1.03 -39.63 -13.09
CA VAL A 112 -2.17 -39.33 -12.20
C VAL A 112 -2.92 -40.60 -11.85
N SER A 113 -3.22 -40.83 -10.57
CA SER A 113 -3.94 -42.03 -10.10
C SER A 113 -5.44 -42.01 -10.41
N HIS A 114 -5.99 -40.92 -10.91
CA HIS A 114 -7.42 -40.68 -11.16
C HIS A 114 -8.32 -40.85 -9.91
N GLU A 115 -7.73 -40.87 -8.73
CA GLU A 115 -8.46 -40.81 -7.45
C GLU A 115 -8.98 -39.40 -7.20
N GLU A 116 -9.99 -39.30 -6.35
CA GLU A 116 -10.48 -38.01 -5.87
C GLU A 116 -9.42 -37.34 -5.01
N VAL A 117 -9.19 -36.03 -5.25
CA VAL A 117 -8.28 -35.20 -4.47
C VAL A 117 -9.10 -34.19 -3.70
N ALA A 118 -9.15 -34.38 -2.38
CA ALA A 118 -9.85 -33.50 -1.47
C ALA A 118 -8.90 -32.98 -0.41
N TRP A 119 -9.11 -31.72 0.00
CA TRP A 119 -8.39 -31.09 1.13
C TRP A 119 -9.28 -30.11 1.87
N GLU A 120 -8.92 -29.78 3.08
CA GLU A 120 -9.52 -28.70 3.86
C GLU A 120 -8.70 -27.41 3.63
N ASP A 121 -9.29 -26.42 2.94
CA ASP A 121 -8.66 -25.14 2.72
C ASP A 121 -8.93 -24.21 3.90
N ALA A 122 -7.90 -23.57 4.43
CA ALA A 122 -8.01 -22.72 5.62
C ALA A 122 -8.96 -21.51 5.42
N VAL A 123 -9.26 -21.13 4.16
CA VAL A 123 -10.17 -20.02 3.84
C VAL A 123 -11.48 -20.53 3.28
N HIS A 124 -11.43 -21.42 2.27
CA HIS A 124 -12.62 -21.86 1.53
C HIS A 124 -13.32 -23.07 2.16
N GLY A 125 -12.68 -23.75 3.14
CA GLY A 125 -13.19 -24.99 3.71
C GLY A 125 -12.95 -26.19 2.76
N PRO A 126 -13.81 -27.22 2.79
CA PRO A 126 -13.58 -28.42 2.01
C PRO A 126 -13.66 -28.15 0.50
N ILE A 127 -12.61 -28.56 -0.22
CA ILE A 127 -12.52 -28.48 -1.69
C ILE A 127 -12.22 -29.88 -2.21
N THR A 128 -12.92 -30.29 -3.26
CA THR A 128 -12.79 -31.60 -3.91
C THR A 128 -12.62 -31.46 -5.41
N PHE A 129 -11.65 -32.18 -5.96
CA PHE A 129 -11.46 -32.35 -7.40
C PHE A 129 -11.59 -33.81 -7.78
N HIS A 130 -12.39 -34.08 -8.81
CA HIS A 130 -12.54 -35.44 -9.30
C HIS A 130 -11.32 -35.86 -10.13
N GLY A 131 -10.76 -37.02 -9.85
CA GLY A 131 -9.55 -37.51 -10.52
C GLY A 131 -9.68 -37.65 -12.03
N LYS A 132 -10.91 -37.88 -12.54
CA LYS A 132 -11.19 -37.92 -13.99
C LYS A 132 -10.91 -36.58 -14.71
N ASP A 133 -10.90 -35.48 -13.98
CA ASP A 133 -10.67 -34.13 -14.51
C ASP A 133 -9.18 -33.75 -14.45
N LEU A 134 -8.33 -34.64 -13.92
CA LEU A 134 -6.89 -34.48 -13.83
C LEU A 134 -6.20 -35.42 -14.84
N GLU A 135 -5.44 -34.83 -15.74
CA GLU A 135 -4.62 -35.58 -16.71
C GLU A 135 -3.17 -35.67 -16.24
N ASP A 136 -2.45 -36.68 -16.77
CA ASP A 136 -0.99 -36.77 -16.59
C ASP A 136 -0.33 -35.48 -17.05
N PHE A 137 0.62 -34.97 -16.26
CA PHE A 137 1.24 -33.68 -16.51
C PHE A 137 2.75 -33.74 -16.48
N VAL A 138 3.40 -32.92 -17.31
CA VAL A 138 4.85 -32.80 -17.35
C VAL A 138 5.35 -32.24 -16.02
N ILE A 139 6.39 -32.86 -15.45
CA ILE A 139 7.11 -32.41 -14.26
C ILE A 139 8.51 -31.91 -14.60
N LEU A 140 9.16 -32.50 -15.60
CA LEU A 140 10.44 -32.05 -16.16
C LEU A 140 10.38 -32.05 -17.68
N ARG A 141 10.72 -30.95 -18.31
CA ARG A 141 10.77 -30.81 -19.76
C ARG A 141 11.94 -31.57 -20.36
N ALA A 142 11.93 -31.79 -21.68
CA ALA A 142 13.00 -32.44 -22.40
C ALA A 142 14.35 -31.71 -22.30
N ASP A 143 14.34 -30.39 -22.09
CA ASP A 143 15.52 -29.56 -21.84
C ASP A 143 16.02 -29.62 -20.40
N GLY A 144 15.41 -30.43 -19.53
CA GLY A 144 15.75 -30.58 -18.12
C GLY A 144 15.23 -29.48 -17.21
N THR A 145 14.35 -28.57 -17.69
CA THR A 145 13.73 -27.54 -16.86
C THR A 145 12.47 -28.08 -16.15
N PRO A 146 12.31 -27.83 -14.84
CA PRO A 146 11.12 -28.26 -14.10
C PRO A 146 9.90 -27.38 -14.48
N VAL A 147 8.70 -27.97 -14.36
CA VAL A 147 7.45 -27.22 -14.52
C VAL A 147 7.01 -26.68 -13.16
N TYR A 148 6.33 -25.54 -13.18
CA TYR A 148 5.92 -24.77 -11.99
C TYR A 148 5.41 -25.63 -10.82
N ASN A 149 4.35 -26.41 -11.02
CA ASN A 149 3.73 -27.19 -9.94
C ASN A 149 4.71 -28.18 -9.30
N PHE A 150 5.62 -28.75 -10.08
CA PHE A 150 6.62 -29.69 -9.61
C PHE A 150 7.75 -28.98 -8.83
N ALA A 151 8.31 -27.90 -9.41
CA ALA A 151 9.38 -27.14 -8.78
C ALA A 151 8.96 -26.62 -7.41
N VAL A 152 7.75 -26.06 -7.31
CA VAL A 152 7.19 -25.54 -6.06
C VAL A 152 7.10 -26.61 -4.99
N VAL A 153 6.61 -27.82 -5.33
CA VAL A 153 6.49 -28.92 -4.34
C VAL A 153 7.87 -29.44 -3.91
N SER A 154 8.82 -29.65 -4.85
CA SER A 154 10.17 -30.04 -4.51
C SER A 154 10.85 -29.04 -3.57
N ASP A 155 10.66 -27.72 -3.83
CA ASP A 155 11.18 -26.66 -2.97
C ASP A 155 10.50 -26.65 -1.61
N ASP A 156 9.17 -26.69 -1.56
CA ASP A 156 8.39 -26.64 -0.32
C ASP A 156 8.75 -27.84 0.58
N ILE A 157 8.97 -29.03 0.02
CA ILE A 157 9.46 -30.22 0.74
C ILE A 157 10.86 -29.99 1.30
N ALA A 158 11.79 -29.52 0.47
CA ALA A 158 13.17 -29.26 0.89
C ALA A 158 13.26 -28.18 1.97
N MET A 159 12.41 -27.16 1.91
CA MET A 159 12.31 -26.07 2.87
C MET A 159 11.43 -26.41 4.07
N ARG A 160 10.81 -27.60 4.10
CA ARG A 160 9.91 -28.09 5.17
C ARG A 160 8.73 -27.13 5.40
N ILE A 161 8.14 -26.62 4.35
CA ILE A 161 6.99 -25.72 4.41
C ILE A 161 5.78 -26.48 4.96
N THR A 162 5.12 -25.92 5.97
CA THR A 162 3.98 -26.51 6.64
C THR A 162 2.66 -25.86 6.28
N HIS A 163 2.69 -24.59 5.81
CA HIS A 163 1.51 -23.85 5.40
C HIS A 163 1.80 -23.09 4.10
N VAL A 164 0.83 -23.14 3.19
CA VAL A 164 0.90 -22.54 1.86
C VAL A 164 -0.24 -21.56 1.70
N PHE A 165 0.01 -20.29 2.03
CA PHE A 165 -0.96 -19.20 1.82
C PHE A 165 -0.62 -18.42 0.57
N ARG A 166 -1.61 -18.32 -0.35
CA ARG A 166 -1.43 -17.73 -1.69
C ARG A 166 -2.75 -17.26 -2.28
N GLY A 167 -2.73 -16.62 -3.45
CA GLY A 167 -3.94 -16.19 -4.14
C GLY A 167 -4.83 -17.37 -4.58
N ASP A 168 -6.13 -17.16 -4.64
CA ASP A 168 -7.13 -18.15 -5.02
C ASP A 168 -7.06 -18.57 -6.51
N ASP A 169 -6.36 -17.79 -7.34
CA ASP A 169 -6.00 -18.16 -8.72
C ASP A 169 -5.12 -19.43 -8.79
N HIS A 170 -4.55 -19.87 -7.67
CA HIS A 170 -3.79 -21.11 -7.56
C HIS A 170 -4.60 -22.32 -7.07
N ILE A 171 -5.89 -22.21 -6.78
CA ILE A 171 -6.72 -23.33 -6.34
C ILE A 171 -6.65 -24.50 -7.33
N SER A 172 -6.71 -24.21 -8.64
CA SER A 172 -6.62 -25.24 -9.70
C SER A 172 -5.26 -25.96 -9.79
N ASN A 173 -4.20 -25.41 -9.18
CA ASN A 173 -2.88 -26.03 -9.11
C ASN A 173 -2.78 -27.00 -7.92
N THR A 174 -3.55 -26.78 -6.86
CA THR A 174 -3.46 -27.49 -5.58
C THR A 174 -3.64 -29.00 -5.73
N PRO A 175 -4.61 -29.55 -6.48
CA PRO A 175 -4.74 -30.99 -6.61
C PRO A 175 -3.51 -31.67 -7.24
N LYS A 176 -2.86 -31.03 -8.22
CA LYS A 176 -1.62 -31.54 -8.82
C LYS A 176 -0.48 -31.56 -7.80
N GLN A 177 -0.40 -30.53 -6.97
CA GLN A 177 0.63 -30.42 -5.93
C GLN A 177 0.39 -31.45 -4.83
N ILE A 178 -0.85 -31.66 -4.39
CA ILE A 178 -1.20 -32.72 -3.42
C ILE A 178 -0.78 -34.10 -3.91
N LEU A 179 -1.06 -34.43 -5.18
CA LEU A 179 -0.63 -35.68 -5.77
C LEU A 179 0.91 -35.85 -5.74
N LEU A 180 1.65 -34.78 -5.96
CA LEU A 180 3.11 -34.81 -5.85
C LEU A 180 3.59 -35.02 -4.39
N TYR A 181 2.98 -34.34 -3.40
CA TYR A 181 3.28 -34.60 -1.99
C TYR A 181 3.05 -36.05 -1.61
N ARG A 182 1.92 -36.64 -2.04
CA ARG A 182 1.62 -38.07 -1.82
C ARG A 182 2.63 -38.98 -2.51
N ALA A 183 3.05 -38.62 -3.75
CA ALA A 183 4.06 -39.38 -4.47
C ALA A 183 5.42 -39.36 -3.77
N PHE A 184 5.79 -38.26 -3.14
CA PHE A 184 7.00 -38.17 -2.33
C PHE A 184 6.87 -38.77 -0.92
N ALA A 185 5.70 -39.32 -0.57
CA ALA A 185 5.38 -39.76 0.78
C ALA A 185 5.67 -38.72 1.87
N THR A 186 5.39 -37.46 1.55
CA THR A 186 5.60 -36.30 2.44
C THR A 186 4.22 -35.77 2.88
N PRO A 187 4.05 -35.39 4.15
CA PRO A 187 2.80 -34.75 4.60
C PRO A 187 2.44 -33.52 3.78
N GLU A 188 1.17 -33.41 3.45
CA GLU A 188 0.63 -32.22 2.75
C GLU A 188 0.69 -31.01 3.69
N PRO A 189 1.07 -29.82 3.20
CA PRO A 189 0.95 -28.60 3.99
C PRO A 189 -0.52 -28.19 4.13
N VAL A 190 -0.81 -27.37 5.12
CA VAL A 190 -2.10 -26.67 5.21
C VAL A 190 -2.16 -25.64 4.07
N PHE A 191 -3.15 -25.77 3.19
CA PHE A 191 -3.40 -24.80 2.13
C PHE A 191 -4.41 -23.74 2.57
N GLY A 192 -4.19 -22.49 2.19
CA GLY A 192 -5.14 -21.40 2.37
C GLY A 192 -5.07 -20.44 1.18
N HIS A 193 -6.19 -20.31 0.48
CA HIS A 193 -6.28 -19.49 -0.72
C HIS A 193 -7.01 -18.19 -0.41
N VAL A 194 -6.27 -17.08 -0.48
CA VAL A 194 -6.81 -15.75 -0.19
C VAL A 194 -7.52 -15.17 -1.42
N PRO A 195 -8.66 -14.48 -1.23
CA PRO A 195 -9.53 -14.06 -2.32
C PRO A 195 -8.85 -13.06 -3.26
N MET A 196 -9.34 -12.96 -4.51
CA MET A 196 -8.85 -11.96 -5.46
C MET A 196 -9.14 -10.53 -5.01
N ILE A 197 -8.31 -9.59 -5.49
CA ILE A 197 -8.55 -8.15 -5.34
C ILE A 197 -9.11 -7.62 -6.66
N LEU A 198 -10.29 -6.99 -6.56
CA LEU A 198 -10.96 -6.33 -7.66
C LEU A 198 -10.80 -4.82 -7.57
N GLY A 199 -10.82 -4.13 -8.69
CA GLY A 199 -11.00 -2.69 -8.73
C GLY A 199 -12.47 -2.30 -8.49
N THR A 200 -12.73 -1.00 -8.33
CA THR A 200 -14.08 -0.45 -8.06
C THR A 200 -15.12 -0.79 -9.15
N ALA A 201 -14.68 -1.15 -10.36
CA ALA A 201 -15.55 -1.62 -11.44
C ALA A 201 -15.87 -3.14 -11.38
N GLY A 202 -15.50 -3.83 -10.29
CA GLY A 202 -15.74 -5.28 -10.13
C GLY A 202 -14.88 -6.17 -11.03
N LYS A 203 -13.87 -5.61 -11.71
CA LYS A 203 -12.92 -6.36 -12.54
C LYS A 203 -11.59 -6.52 -11.82
N LYS A 204 -10.81 -7.57 -12.16
CA LYS A 204 -9.46 -7.78 -11.62
C LYS A 204 -8.66 -6.48 -11.69
N LEU A 205 -8.02 -6.10 -10.58
CA LEU A 205 -7.19 -4.90 -10.50
C LEU A 205 -6.07 -4.97 -11.56
N SER A 206 -5.94 -3.94 -12.37
CA SER A 206 -4.95 -3.88 -13.44
C SER A 206 -4.38 -2.48 -13.59
N LYS A 207 -3.21 -2.35 -14.22
CA LYS A 207 -2.53 -1.06 -14.49
C LYS A 207 -3.43 0.00 -15.20
N ARG A 208 -4.48 -0.43 -15.89
CA ARG A 208 -5.45 0.47 -16.54
C ARG A 208 -6.39 1.20 -15.55
N HIS A 209 -6.44 0.75 -14.30
CA HIS A 209 -7.30 1.30 -13.25
C HIS A 209 -6.53 2.18 -12.25
N GLY A 210 -5.29 2.55 -12.54
CA GLY A 210 -4.42 3.36 -11.70
C GLY A 210 -3.19 2.61 -11.18
N ALA A 211 -2.58 3.11 -10.14
CA ALA A 211 -1.43 2.48 -9.49
C ALA A 211 -1.77 1.07 -9.03
N THR A 212 -0.90 0.12 -9.33
CA THR A 212 -1.06 -1.28 -8.93
C THR A 212 0.17 -1.82 -8.22
N ALA A 213 1.31 -1.15 -8.36
CA ALA A 213 2.54 -1.47 -7.66
C ALA A 213 2.60 -0.76 -6.31
N VAL A 214 3.17 -1.42 -5.32
CA VAL A 214 3.37 -0.84 -3.98
C VAL A 214 4.23 0.42 -4.04
N ALA A 215 5.27 0.42 -4.88
CA ALA A 215 6.16 1.58 -5.08
C ALA A 215 5.40 2.83 -5.59
N ASP A 216 4.36 2.65 -6.40
CA ASP A 216 3.56 3.79 -6.88
C ASP A 216 2.88 4.53 -5.72
N TYR A 217 2.39 3.80 -4.70
CA TYR A 217 1.76 4.39 -3.52
C TYR A 217 2.77 5.06 -2.60
N GLN A 218 3.97 4.49 -2.45
CA GLN A 218 5.09 5.15 -1.77
C GLN A 218 5.39 6.50 -2.42
N HIS A 219 5.51 6.54 -3.73
CA HIS A 219 5.75 7.78 -4.49
C HIS A 219 4.59 8.78 -4.41
N GLN A 220 3.37 8.33 -4.15
CA GLN A 220 2.22 9.20 -3.89
C GLN A 220 2.16 9.73 -2.45
N GLY A 221 3.11 9.36 -1.60
CA GLY A 221 3.18 9.81 -0.23
C GLY A 221 2.20 9.09 0.72
N ILE A 222 1.84 7.86 0.39
CA ILE A 222 1.15 6.95 1.31
C ILE A 222 2.16 6.43 2.34
N LEU A 223 1.77 6.39 3.60
CA LEU A 223 2.58 5.84 4.68
C LEU A 223 2.58 4.29 4.62
N PRO A 224 3.73 3.64 4.90
CA PRO A 224 3.79 2.18 4.91
C PRO A 224 2.82 1.55 5.91
N GLN A 225 2.63 2.15 7.09
CA GLN A 225 1.66 1.67 8.10
C GLN A 225 0.21 1.75 7.60
N ALA A 226 -0.14 2.83 6.92
CA ALA A 226 -1.46 3.00 6.33
C ALA A 226 -1.69 1.98 5.20
N MET A 227 -0.67 1.74 4.38
CA MET A 227 -0.74 0.73 3.33
C MET A 227 -0.86 -0.68 3.89
N ALA A 228 -0.10 -1.04 4.92
CA ALA A 228 -0.20 -2.34 5.59
C ALA A 228 -1.59 -2.54 6.23
N ASN A 229 -2.10 -1.54 6.94
CA ASN A 229 -3.45 -1.58 7.50
C ASN A 229 -4.53 -1.75 6.40
N PHE A 230 -4.43 -1.01 5.32
CA PHE A 230 -5.37 -1.11 4.20
C PHE A 230 -5.30 -2.49 3.52
N LEU A 231 -4.09 -2.99 3.24
CA LEU A 231 -3.88 -4.31 2.65
C LEU A 231 -4.43 -5.43 3.53
N ALA A 232 -4.30 -5.32 4.84
CA ALA A 232 -4.87 -6.31 5.77
C ALA A 232 -6.39 -6.40 5.61
N LEU A 233 -7.08 -5.28 5.52
CA LEU A 233 -8.54 -5.25 5.36
C LEU A 233 -9.02 -5.66 3.96
N LEU A 234 -8.12 -5.87 3.00
CA LEU A 234 -8.47 -6.41 1.68
C LEU A 234 -8.64 -7.93 1.74
N GLY A 235 -9.76 -8.37 2.27
CA GLY A 235 -10.14 -9.78 2.38
C GLY A 235 -9.89 -10.38 3.75
N TRP A 236 -9.65 -9.58 4.78
CA TRP A 236 -9.65 -9.98 6.18
C TRP A 236 -10.51 -9.03 7.01
N SER A 237 -11.12 -9.54 8.07
CA SER A 237 -11.90 -8.76 9.04
C SER A 237 -11.48 -9.13 10.46
N PRO A 238 -11.23 -8.13 11.32
CA PRO A 238 -10.91 -8.37 12.73
C PRO A 238 -12.15 -8.74 13.57
N GLY A 239 -13.34 -8.73 12.95
CA GLY A 239 -14.61 -8.72 13.66
C GLY A 239 -14.97 -7.31 14.15
N GLY A 240 -16.28 -7.01 14.20
CA GLY A 240 -16.78 -5.65 14.53
C GLY A 240 -16.43 -4.61 13.46
N ASP A 241 -16.41 -3.32 13.87
CA ASP A 241 -16.30 -2.17 12.99
C ASP A 241 -14.90 -1.52 13.00
N ARG A 242 -13.91 -2.17 13.59
CA ARG A 242 -12.55 -1.60 13.66
C ARG A 242 -11.87 -1.66 12.29
N GLU A 243 -11.48 -0.49 11.78
CA GLU A 243 -10.76 -0.38 10.50
C GLU A 243 -9.35 0.24 10.64
N LEU A 244 -9.04 0.88 11.76
CA LEU A 244 -7.77 1.56 11.96
C LEU A 244 -6.90 0.84 12.99
N PHE A 245 -5.68 0.52 12.55
CA PHE A 245 -4.61 -0.09 13.33
C PHE A 245 -3.37 0.79 13.15
N PHE A 246 -3.13 1.68 14.12
CA PHE A 246 -2.05 2.67 14.03
C PHE A 246 -0.68 2.10 14.33
N ASP A 247 -0.63 0.99 15.05
CA ASP A 247 0.58 0.21 15.30
C ASP A 247 0.46 -1.17 14.64
N VAL A 248 1.57 -1.61 14.05
CA VAL A 248 1.66 -2.95 13.46
C VAL A 248 1.47 -4.05 14.52
N ALA A 249 1.84 -3.80 15.77
CA ALA A 249 1.63 -4.73 16.87
C ALA A 249 0.13 -5.01 17.12
N GLU A 250 -0.73 -3.99 17.01
CA GLU A 250 -2.18 -4.14 17.10
C GLU A 250 -2.74 -4.99 15.97
N LEU A 251 -2.16 -4.83 14.77
CA LEU A 251 -2.56 -5.63 13.61
C LEU A 251 -2.12 -7.09 13.77
N VAL A 252 -0.92 -7.33 14.28
CA VAL A 252 -0.41 -8.68 14.60
C VAL A 252 -1.27 -9.35 15.66
N GLU A 253 -1.65 -8.64 16.73
CA GLU A 253 -2.51 -9.16 17.80
C GLU A 253 -3.89 -9.55 17.26
N ALA A 254 -4.49 -8.71 16.43
CA ALA A 254 -5.84 -8.91 15.91
C ALA A 254 -5.91 -9.96 14.79
N PHE A 255 -4.81 -10.20 14.06
CA PHE A 255 -4.83 -11.02 12.85
C PHE A 255 -4.98 -12.52 13.19
N THR A 256 -6.05 -13.11 12.66
CA THR A 256 -6.23 -14.56 12.62
C THR A 256 -6.58 -14.99 11.20
N PHE A 257 -6.22 -16.23 10.84
CA PHE A 257 -6.51 -16.72 9.49
C PHE A 257 -8.00 -17.03 9.29
N GLU A 258 -8.73 -17.32 10.38
CA GLU A 258 -10.18 -17.51 10.40
C GLU A 258 -10.94 -16.23 10.03
N GLY A 259 -10.33 -15.05 10.23
CA GLY A 259 -10.87 -13.75 9.81
C GLY A 259 -10.78 -13.51 8.30
N VAL A 260 -10.02 -14.33 7.56
CA VAL A 260 -9.88 -14.20 6.10
C VAL A 260 -11.18 -14.55 5.40
N GLN A 261 -11.68 -13.64 4.58
CA GLN A 261 -12.95 -13.75 3.89
C GLN A 261 -12.81 -14.58 2.60
N ARG A 262 -13.89 -15.27 2.20
CA ARG A 262 -13.92 -16.06 0.95
C ARG A 262 -14.18 -15.21 -0.29
N ASN A 263 -14.84 -14.07 -0.11
CA ASN A 263 -15.26 -13.22 -1.21
C ASN A 263 -14.14 -12.28 -1.66
N ALA A 264 -14.10 -11.98 -2.95
CA ALA A 264 -13.17 -11.01 -3.52
C ALA A 264 -13.30 -9.63 -2.83
N ALA A 265 -12.16 -9.04 -2.51
CA ALA A 265 -12.09 -7.71 -1.90
C ALA A 265 -12.02 -6.62 -2.97
N VAL A 266 -12.62 -5.45 -2.69
CA VAL A 266 -12.57 -4.30 -3.59
C VAL A 266 -11.53 -3.30 -3.12
N PHE A 267 -10.59 -2.98 -3.99
CA PHE A 267 -9.61 -1.93 -3.78
C PHE A 267 -10.25 -0.57 -4.03
N ASP A 268 -10.49 0.19 -2.96
CA ASP A 268 -11.00 1.56 -3.06
C ASP A 268 -9.86 2.57 -2.74
N PRO A 269 -9.36 3.32 -3.75
CA PRO A 269 -8.34 4.33 -3.53
C PRO A 269 -8.75 5.44 -2.55
N LYS A 270 -10.04 5.79 -2.51
CA LYS A 270 -10.53 6.84 -1.59
C LYS A 270 -10.47 6.36 -0.14
N LYS A 271 -10.75 5.08 0.10
CA LYS A 271 -10.59 4.48 1.44
C LYS A 271 -9.12 4.45 1.86
N LEU A 272 -8.20 4.14 0.94
CA LEU A 272 -6.76 4.20 1.22
C LEU A 272 -6.31 5.62 1.57
N GLU A 273 -6.72 6.63 0.78
CA GLU A 273 -6.41 8.04 1.08
C GLU A 273 -6.97 8.49 2.43
N TRP A 274 -8.21 8.12 2.74
CA TRP A 274 -8.82 8.41 4.04
C TRP A 274 -8.02 7.76 5.18
N MET A 275 -7.72 6.48 5.07
CA MET A 275 -6.94 5.75 6.07
C MET A 275 -5.56 6.37 6.26
N ASN A 276 -4.89 6.73 5.17
CA ASN A 276 -3.59 7.40 5.23
C ASN A 276 -3.67 8.75 5.95
N ALA A 277 -4.73 9.52 5.71
CA ALA A 277 -4.96 10.77 6.42
C ALA A 277 -5.14 10.56 7.94
N GLU A 278 -5.83 9.50 8.37
CA GLU A 278 -5.97 9.14 9.79
C GLU A 278 -4.60 8.75 10.40
N HIS A 279 -3.81 7.95 9.69
CA HIS A 279 -2.46 7.60 10.13
C HIS A 279 -1.54 8.83 10.24
N LEU A 280 -1.59 9.76 9.28
CA LEU A 280 -0.85 11.03 9.35
C LEU A 280 -1.24 11.84 10.59
N ARG A 281 -2.54 11.96 10.86
CA ARG A 281 -3.04 12.67 12.07
C ARG A 281 -2.59 12.00 13.37
N SER A 282 -2.61 10.68 13.41
CA SER A 282 -2.13 9.90 14.57
C SER A 282 -0.64 10.09 14.83
N LEU A 283 0.19 10.24 13.78
CA LEU A 283 1.62 10.52 13.92
C LEU A 283 1.89 11.89 14.57
N GLY A 284 1.00 12.88 14.34
CA GLY A 284 1.15 14.24 14.83
C GLY A 284 2.13 15.08 14.00
N ALA A 285 2.05 16.40 14.21
CA ALA A 285 2.74 17.39 13.38
C ALA A 285 4.27 17.27 13.43
N GLU A 286 4.84 16.97 14.59
CA GLU A 286 6.29 16.89 14.77
C GLU A 286 6.90 15.74 13.94
N ARG A 287 6.32 14.54 14.02
CA ARG A 287 6.78 13.39 13.24
C ARG A 287 6.56 13.58 11.75
N VAL A 288 5.42 14.15 11.36
CA VAL A 288 5.13 14.43 9.94
C VAL A 288 6.07 15.50 9.40
N ALA A 289 6.41 16.55 10.17
CA ALA A 289 7.41 17.53 9.79
C ALA A 289 8.79 16.89 9.57
N GLY A 290 9.17 15.92 10.39
CA GLY A 290 10.38 15.12 10.17
C GLY A 290 10.35 14.31 8.88
N LEU A 291 9.22 13.68 8.56
CA LEU A 291 9.06 12.88 7.32
C LEU A 291 9.17 13.72 6.04
N ILE A 292 8.77 15.00 6.07
CA ILE A 292 8.79 15.92 4.93
C ILE A 292 9.89 16.97 5.03
N GLY A 293 10.89 16.77 5.92
CA GLY A 293 11.93 17.75 6.23
C GLY A 293 12.66 18.29 5.01
N ASP A 294 13.00 17.43 4.05
CA ASP A 294 13.66 17.84 2.80
C ASP A 294 12.80 18.83 1.99
N ALA A 295 11.49 18.66 2.02
CA ALA A 295 10.56 19.57 1.34
C ALA A 295 10.49 20.95 2.01
N LEU A 296 10.84 21.06 3.28
CA LEU A 296 10.87 22.29 4.07
C LEU A 296 12.31 22.77 4.36
N ALA A 297 13.29 22.36 3.56
CA ALA A 297 14.68 22.78 3.73
C ALA A 297 14.79 24.31 3.78
N GLY A 298 15.53 24.81 4.78
CA GLY A 298 15.70 26.24 5.03
C GLY A 298 14.61 26.89 5.90
N VAL A 299 13.54 26.18 6.25
CA VAL A 299 12.55 26.63 7.23
C VAL A 299 13.02 26.26 8.64
N ASP A 300 12.88 27.19 9.57
CA ASP A 300 13.16 26.92 10.99
C ASP A 300 12.35 25.71 11.49
N PRO A 301 12.93 24.75 12.23
CA PRO A 301 12.28 23.52 12.65
C PRO A 301 10.98 23.72 13.44
N ALA A 302 10.95 24.65 14.38
CA ALA A 302 9.75 24.92 15.17
C ALA A 302 8.62 25.48 14.28
N ARG A 303 9.00 26.30 13.32
CA ARG A 303 8.08 26.84 12.32
C ARG A 303 7.60 25.76 11.36
N ALA A 304 8.45 24.84 10.93
CA ALA A 304 8.05 23.70 10.08
C ALA A 304 6.97 22.87 10.77
N VAL A 305 7.14 22.59 12.08
CA VAL A 305 6.11 21.89 12.88
C VAL A 305 4.81 22.69 12.95
N ALA A 306 4.86 24.01 13.16
CA ALA A 306 3.66 24.84 13.20
C ALA A 306 2.92 24.89 11.85
N LEU A 307 3.66 24.97 10.73
CA LEU A 307 3.10 24.90 9.37
C LEU A 307 2.42 23.56 9.11
N VAL A 308 3.08 22.46 9.47
CA VAL A 308 2.51 21.11 9.35
C VAL A 308 1.27 20.98 10.23
N ALA A 309 1.28 21.43 11.47
CA ALA A 309 0.13 21.38 12.37
C ALA A 309 -1.09 22.08 11.78
N ALA A 310 -0.91 23.21 11.11
CA ALA A 310 -1.99 23.96 10.48
C ALA A 310 -2.62 23.21 9.28
N VAL A 311 -1.84 22.45 8.50
CA VAL A 311 -2.31 21.80 7.28
C VAL A 311 -2.69 20.33 7.46
N LEU A 312 -2.14 19.66 8.47
CA LEU A 312 -2.30 18.22 8.73
C LEU A 312 -3.76 17.75 8.86
N PRO A 313 -4.68 18.50 9.48
CA PRO A 313 -6.09 18.09 9.58
C PRO A 313 -6.77 17.87 8.23
N ARG A 314 -6.24 18.48 7.16
CA ARG A 314 -6.76 18.39 5.78
C ARG A 314 -5.83 17.65 4.84
N GLY A 315 -4.66 17.27 5.30
CA GLY A 315 -3.66 16.52 4.53
C GLY A 315 -4.09 15.08 4.30
N ARG A 316 -3.89 14.58 3.09
CA ARG A 316 -4.22 13.20 2.71
C ARG A 316 -2.99 12.33 2.52
N THR A 317 -1.92 12.91 2.01
CA THR A 317 -0.63 12.24 1.80
C THR A 317 0.50 13.11 2.31
N THR A 318 1.70 12.55 2.49
CA THR A 318 2.89 13.34 2.87
C THR A 318 3.20 14.40 1.82
N LEU A 319 2.97 14.10 0.53
CA LEU A 319 3.17 15.07 -0.56
C LEU A 319 2.17 16.22 -0.49
N ASP A 320 0.88 15.93 -0.20
CA ASP A 320 -0.14 16.97 -0.04
C ASP A 320 0.17 17.86 1.15
N VAL A 321 0.58 17.27 2.29
CA VAL A 321 1.01 18.04 3.47
C VAL A 321 2.23 18.90 3.15
N ALA A 322 3.24 18.33 2.48
CA ALA A 322 4.45 19.05 2.08
C ALA A 322 4.12 20.24 1.16
N HIS A 323 3.34 20.01 0.11
CA HIS A 323 2.93 21.08 -0.81
C HIS A 323 2.19 22.22 -0.09
N ARG A 324 1.22 21.88 0.76
CA ARG A 324 0.47 22.86 1.55
C ARG A 324 1.36 23.64 2.52
N ALA A 325 2.29 22.97 3.19
CA ALA A 325 3.23 23.61 4.12
C ALA A 325 4.22 24.53 3.38
N ARG A 326 4.78 24.09 2.25
CA ARG A 326 5.67 24.89 1.38
C ARG A 326 4.98 26.16 0.89
N LEU A 327 3.74 26.02 0.42
CA LEU A 327 2.94 27.16 -0.01
C LEU A 327 2.81 28.20 1.12
N ARG A 328 2.54 27.76 2.36
CA ARG A 328 2.43 28.66 3.51
C ARG A 328 3.75 29.24 3.98
N ALA A 329 4.82 28.49 3.80
CA ALA A 329 6.17 28.97 4.05
C ALA A 329 6.65 30.07 3.07
N GLY A 330 5.94 30.24 1.94
CA GLY A 330 6.33 31.15 0.86
C GLY A 330 7.34 30.55 -0.12
N LEU A 331 7.58 29.24 -0.05
CA LEU A 331 8.54 28.53 -0.92
C LEU A 331 7.98 28.22 -2.31
N ASP A 332 6.67 28.12 -2.44
CA ASP A 332 5.99 27.84 -3.72
C ASP A 332 5.12 29.02 -4.15
N PRO A 333 5.00 29.26 -5.47
CA PRO A 333 4.09 30.28 -6.01
C PRO A 333 2.64 29.89 -5.77
N VAL A 334 1.76 30.90 -5.73
CA VAL A 334 0.31 30.67 -5.70
C VAL A 334 -0.17 30.32 -7.09
N VAL A 335 -0.86 29.19 -7.22
CA VAL A 335 -1.55 28.77 -8.45
C VAL A 335 -3.05 28.71 -8.15
N LEU A 336 -3.85 29.41 -8.95
CA LEU A 336 -5.31 29.43 -8.76
C LEU A 336 -5.93 28.12 -9.24
N ASP A 337 -6.71 27.48 -8.38
CA ASP A 337 -7.56 26.35 -8.77
C ASP A 337 -8.80 26.85 -9.58
N GLU A 338 -9.50 25.94 -10.26
CA GLU A 338 -10.67 26.27 -11.10
C GLU A 338 -11.76 27.01 -10.31
N LYS A 339 -11.96 26.65 -9.02
CA LYS A 339 -12.98 27.28 -8.17
C LYS A 339 -12.56 28.70 -7.78
N ALA A 340 -11.29 28.93 -7.52
CA ALA A 340 -10.75 30.24 -7.23
C ALA A 340 -10.85 31.16 -8.48
N GLN A 341 -10.51 30.64 -9.66
CA GLN A 341 -10.65 31.35 -10.91
C GLN A 341 -12.13 31.72 -11.17
N ALA A 342 -13.05 30.78 -10.97
CA ALA A 342 -14.48 31.04 -11.13
C ALA A 342 -14.99 32.07 -10.11
N TYR A 343 -14.53 32.02 -8.84
CA TYR A 343 -14.91 33.02 -7.84
C TYR A 343 -14.47 34.41 -8.21
N ILE A 344 -13.21 34.57 -8.65
CA ILE A 344 -12.68 35.88 -9.11
C ILE A 344 -13.45 36.37 -10.34
N GLY A 345 -13.70 35.48 -11.32
CA GLY A 345 -14.40 35.81 -12.56
C GLY A 345 -15.85 36.25 -12.37
N GLN A 346 -16.53 35.80 -11.31
CA GLN A 346 -17.89 36.22 -10.99
C GLN A 346 -17.97 37.67 -10.47
N ASN A 347 -16.98 38.10 -9.66
CA ASN A 347 -16.99 39.43 -9.04
C ASN A 347 -15.57 40.02 -8.96
N PRO A 348 -14.93 40.32 -10.09
CA PRO A 348 -13.53 40.74 -10.11
C PRO A 348 -13.27 42.07 -9.38
N ASP A 349 -14.17 43.02 -9.51
CA ASP A 349 -14.04 44.33 -8.84
C ASP A 349 -14.21 44.20 -7.31
N ALA A 350 -15.15 43.44 -6.84
CA ALA A 350 -15.33 43.17 -5.40
C ALA A 350 -14.11 42.46 -4.80
N TYR A 351 -13.56 41.48 -5.53
CA TYR A 351 -12.33 40.80 -5.16
C TYR A 351 -11.15 41.78 -5.02
N ARG A 352 -10.94 42.61 -6.02
CA ARG A 352 -9.85 43.59 -6.02
C ARG A 352 -10.03 44.63 -4.90
N GLN A 353 -11.23 45.19 -4.74
CA GLN A 353 -11.54 46.19 -3.72
C GLN A 353 -11.35 45.64 -2.29
N ALA A 354 -11.67 44.35 -2.05
CA ALA A 354 -11.41 43.71 -0.78
C ALA A 354 -9.92 43.68 -0.47
N LEU A 355 -9.08 43.26 -1.43
CA LEU A 355 -7.63 43.19 -1.25
C LEU A 355 -6.99 44.57 -1.11
N GLU A 356 -7.52 45.63 -1.81
CA GLU A 356 -7.08 47.01 -1.68
C GLU A 356 -7.27 47.58 -0.29
N LYS A 357 -8.33 47.19 0.39
CA LYS A 357 -8.59 47.60 1.79
C LYS A 357 -7.83 46.77 2.82
N VAL A 358 -7.63 45.49 2.54
CA VAL A 358 -6.95 44.55 3.43
C VAL A 358 -5.44 44.82 3.50
N GLU A 359 -4.79 45.09 2.38
CA GLU A 359 -3.35 45.20 2.30
C GLU A 359 -2.78 46.26 3.24
N PRO A 360 -3.22 47.55 3.25
CA PRO A 360 -2.71 48.54 4.16
C PRO A 360 -3.00 48.21 5.63
N ALA A 361 -4.20 47.70 5.92
CA ALA A 361 -4.58 47.33 7.30
C ALA A 361 -3.69 46.22 7.87
N LEU A 362 -3.39 45.17 7.09
CA LEU A 362 -2.47 44.13 7.49
C LEU A 362 -1.01 44.62 7.52
N SER A 363 -0.63 45.58 6.66
CA SER A 363 0.71 46.16 6.67
C SER A 363 1.01 46.92 7.96
N GLU A 364 0.04 47.65 8.49
CA GLU A 364 0.16 48.43 9.73
C GLU A 364 0.02 47.56 10.99
N LEU A 365 -0.50 46.34 10.88
CA LEU A 365 -0.69 45.44 12.03
C LEU A 365 0.65 45.04 12.65
N SER A 366 0.91 45.44 13.90
CA SER A 366 2.11 45.05 14.64
C SER A 366 1.98 43.70 15.35
N ASP A 367 0.78 43.36 15.81
CA ASP A 367 0.47 42.11 16.48
C ASP A 367 0.02 41.04 15.48
N TRP A 368 0.98 40.28 14.90
CA TRP A 368 0.71 39.23 13.91
C TRP A 368 0.27 37.93 14.58
N THR A 369 -0.86 38.01 15.32
CA THR A 369 -1.51 36.89 16.00
C THR A 369 -2.87 36.62 15.39
N ILE A 370 -3.46 35.45 15.69
CA ILE A 370 -4.82 35.09 15.27
C ILE A 370 -5.81 36.22 15.69
N SER A 371 -5.71 36.69 16.94
CA SER A 371 -6.57 37.75 17.48
C SER A 371 -6.38 39.10 16.79
N GLY A 372 -5.11 39.52 16.60
CA GLY A 372 -4.78 40.77 15.93
C GLY A 372 -5.26 40.76 14.46
N ILE A 373 -5.05 39.68 13.76
CA ILE A 373 -5.50 39.48 12.37
C ILE A 373 -7.04 39.48 12.30
N ASP A 374 -7.73 38.75 13.19
CA ASP A 374 -9.21 38.70 13.22
C ASP A 374 -9.81 40.10 13.47
N THR A 375 -9.29 40.81 14.46
CA THR A 375 -9.73 42.16 14.78
C THR A 375 -9.55 43.11 13.59
N THR A 376 -8.39 43.05 12.93
CA THR A 376 -8.09 43.88 11.77
C THR A 376 -9.01 43.58 10.58
N LEU A 377 -9.20 42.31 10.24
CA LEU A 377 -10.06 41.94 9.10
C LEU A 377 -11.54 42.27 9.36
N ARG A 378 -12.02 42.16 10.60
CA ARG A 378 -13.38 42.59 10.99
C ARG A 378 -13.53 44.09 10.92
N ALA A 379 -12.52 44.87 11.33
CA ALA A 379 -12.55 46.31 11.20
C ALA A 379 -12.61 46.75 9.73
N VAL A 380 -11.85 46.09 8.83
CA VAL A 380 -11.90 46.32 7.39
C VAL A 380 -13.30 46.00 6.85
N ALA A 381 -13.92 44.89 7.24
CA ALA A 381 -15.27 44.51 6.79
C ALA A 381 -16.30 45.56 7.24
N ALA A 382 -16.25 45.97 8.50
CA ALA A 382 -17.16 46.99 9.07
C ALA A 382 -17.01 48.31 8.37
N SER A 383 -15.77 48.80 8.15
CA SER A 383 -15.52 50.06 7.44
C SER A 383 -15.96 50.03 5.96
N ALA A 384 -15.92 48.85 5.36
CA ALA A 384 -16.37 48.63 3.99
C ALA A 384 -17.88 48.43 3.86
N GLY A 385 -18.61 48.23 4.98
CA GLY A 385 -20.04 47.91 4.98
C GLY A 385 -20.38 46.55 4.38
N VAL A 386 -19.46 45.58 4.43
CA VAL A 386 -19.64 44.24 3.84
C VAL A 386 -19.56 43.14 4.90
N LYS A 387 -20.01 41.94 4.53
CA LYS A 387 -19.88 40.77 5.42
C LYS A 387 -18.43 40.32 5.50
N ILE A 388 -18.01 39.80 6.67
CA ILE A 388 -16.65 39.33 6.92
C ILE A 388 -16.16 38.28 5.88
N GLY A 389 -17.07 37.44 5.38
CA GLY A 389 -16.75 36.46 4.33
C GLY A 389 -16.31 37.10 3.00
N GLU A 390 -16.81 38.29 2.69
CA GLU A 390 -16.46 39.07 1.49
C GLU A 390 -15.05 39.66 1.58
N ILE A 391 -14.47 39.72 2.76
CA ILE A 391 -13.07 40.08 3.01
C ILE A 391 -12.19 38.83 3.13
N MET A 392 -12.60 37.84 3.94
CA MET A 392 -11.79 36.66 4.20
C MET A 392 -11.60 35.76 2.98
N GLN A 393 -12.62 35.62 2.12
CA GLN A 393 -12.52 34.75 0.95
C GLN A 393 -11.52 35.25 -0.11
N PRO A 394 -11.53 36.54 -0.50
CA PRO A 394 -10.47 37.12 -1.34
C PRO A 394 -9.07 36.93 -0.76
N VAL A 395 -8.87 37.16 0.54
CA VAL A 395 -7.58 36.96 1.22
C VAL A 395 -7.14 35.50 1.13
N ARG A 396 -8.04 34.56 1.42
CA ARG A 396 -7.75 33.12 1.28
C ARG A 396 -7.25 32.77 -0.12
N ILE A 397 -7.98 33.19 -1.14
CA ILE A 397 -7.63 32.94 -2.54
C ILE A 397 -6.29 33.58 -2.89
N ALA A 398 -6.07 34.82 -2.49
CA ALA A 398 -4.81 35.52 -2.77
C ALA A 398 -3.58 34.79 -2.17
N VAL A 399 -3.70 34.20 -0.99
CA VAL A 399 -2.56 33.58 -0.31
C VAL A 399 -2.41 32.07 -0.56
N THR A 400 -3.49 31.39 -1.01
CA THR A 400 -3.46 29.92 -1.23
C THR A 400 -3.77 29.49 -2.65
N GLY A 401 -4.39 30.33 -3.45
CA GLY A 401 -4.92 29.93 -4.78
C GLY A 401 -6.19 29.11 -4.74
N SER A 402 -6.79 28.89 -3.55
CA SER A 402 -7.95 28.02 -3.36
C SER A 402 -9.08 28.70 -2.59
N THR A 403 -10.30 28.26 -2.85
CA THR A 403 -11.48 28.69 -2.07
C THR A 403 -11.59 27.96 -0.73
N VAL A 404 -10.76 26.95 -0.45
CA VAL A 404 -10.81 26.11 0.74
C VAL A 404 -9.45 26.05 1.44
N SER A 405 -9.42 26.38 2.72
CA SER A 405 -8.26 26.26 3.61
C SER A 405 -8.71 26.10 5.07
N GLU A 406 -7.76 26.08 6.00
CA GLU A 406 -8.00 26.39 7.41
C GLU A 406 -8.67 27.79 7.57
N PRO A 407 -9.19 28.16 8.75
CA PRO A 407 -9.67 29.51 9.01
C PRO A 407 -8.63 30.55 8.60
N VAL A 408 -9.06 31.63 7.92
CA VAL A 408 -8.11 32.61 7.35
C VAL A 408 -7.19 33.22 8.39
N THR A 409 -7.67 33.45 9.58
CA THR A 409 -6.88 34.01 10.68
C THR A 409 -5.76 33.06 11.13
N GLU A 410 -6.05 31.77 11.22
CA GLU A 410 -5.06 30.73 11.51
C GLU A 410 -4.04 30.57 10.35
N LEU A 411 -4.55 30.57 9.12
CA LEU A 411 -3.74 30.54 7.90
C LEU A 411 -2.72 31.66 7.88
N LEU A 412 -3.16 32.91 8.09
CA LEU A 412 -2.28 34.09 8.05
C LEU A 412 -1.29 34.07 9.23
N ALA A 413 -1.70 33.66 10.41
CA ALA A 413 -0.85 33.66 11.59
C ALA A 413 0.36 32.72 11.47
N VAL A 414 0.25 31.62 10.74
CA VAL A 414 1.38 30.69 10.49
C VAL A 414 2.25 31.12 9.30
N MET A 415 1.79 32.05 8.45
CA MET A 415 2.54 32.55 7.32
C MET A 415 3.44 33.73 7.69
N PRO A 416 4.61 33.93 7.02
CA PRO A 416 5.34 35.20 7.14
C PRO A 416 4.48 36.37 6.71
N LYS A 417 4.50 37.44 7.49
CA LYS A 417 3.75 38.65 7.17
C LYS A 417 4.11 39.22 5.80
N ASP A 418 5.40 39.26 5.48
CA ASP A 418 5.94 39.73 4.19
C ASP A 418 5.44 38.90 3.01
N VAL A 419 5.38 37.56 3.15
CA VAL A 419 4.82 36.64 2.14
C VAL A 419 3.34 36.92 1.94
N VAL A 420 2.57 37.09 3.01
CA VAL A 420 1.14 37.40 2.92
C VAL A 420 0.92 38.71 2.16
N LEU A 421 1.62 39.77 2.57
CA LEU A 421 1.49 41.08 1.93
C LEU A 421 1.92 41.07 0.48
N SER A 422 3.01 40.37 0.14
CA SER A 422 3.45 40.18 -1.25
C SER A 422 2.40 39.51 -2.11
N ARG A 423 1.78 38.43 -1.62
CA ARG A 423 0.73 37.69 -2.35
C ARG A 423 -0.55 38.49 -2.52
N VAL A 424 -0.97 39.20 -1.48
CA VAL A 424 -2.14 40.09 -1.54
C VAL A 424 -1.94 41.20 -2.60
N ARG A 425 -0.74 41.80 -2.63
CA ARG A 425 -0.38 42.80 -3.65
C ARG A 425 -0.38 42.23 -5.06
N ALA A 426 0.27 41.10 -5.27
CA ALA A 426 0.33 40.43 -6.57
C ALA A 426 -1.07 40.08 -7.09
N SER A 427 -1.92 39.51 -6.22
CA SER A 427 -3.27 39.08 -6.59
C SER A 427 -4.25 40.23 -6.85
N ARG A 428 -3.97 41.43 -6.28
CA ARG A 428 -4.71 42.66 -6.58
C ARG A 428 -4.44 43.18 -7.97
N SER A 429 -3.21 42.96 -8.47
CA SER A 429 -2.75 43.51 -9.77
C SER A 429 -3.04 42.56 -10.94
N ALA A 430 -3.46 41.36 -10.69
CA ALA A 430 -3.83 40.34 -11.67
C ALA A 430 -5.32 40.38 -11.96
#